data_c69677c0a8ba707a26d91f0adad50500
#
_entry.id   c69677c0a8ba707a26d91f0adad50500
#
_cell.length_a   1.000
_cell.length_b   1.000
_cell.length_c   1.000
_cell.angle_alpha   90.00
_cell.angle_beta   90.00
_cell.angle_gamma   90.00
#
_symmetry.space_group_name_H-M   'P 1'
#
loop_
_entity.id
_entity.type
_entity.pdbx_description
1 polymer ?
#
loop_
_entity_poly.entity_id
_entity_poly.type
_entity_poly.pdbx_seq_one_letter_code
_entity_poly.pdbx_strand_id
1 'polypeptide(L)'
;MRDNHYKLFAREDEKARQRFERDIVRMIRQLYNCPCIGLWVPFNEGWGQFDALRITDIVRKADPTRPVDHASGWFDQGGGDVRSVHNYFRPLKVEKDNRAFVISEYGGINCQIPEHSMSSEVYGYHQTSEEEFPGAFTDMMKTVQGLVSDGLCAAVYTQVSDIEEETNGLLTYDRKARKA
;
A
#
# COMPACT_ATOMS: atom_id res chain seq x y z
N MET A 1 13.99 -7.50 3.00
CA MET A 1 14.87 -7.01 1.91
C MET A 1 15.91 -6.07 2.49
N ARG A 2 17.10 -5.94 1.87
CA ARG A 2 18.11 -5.00 2.36
C ARG A 2 17.73 -3.59 1.93
N ASP A 3 17.83 -2.60 2.83
CA ASP A 3 17.29 -1.24 2.65
C ASP A 3 17.87 -0.45 1.45
N ASN A 4 18.96 -0.91 0.86
CA ASN A 4 19.56 -0.26 -0.31
C ASN A 4 19.24 -0.93 -1.65
N HIS A 5 18.47 -2.04 -1.67
CA HIS A 5 18.12 -2.74 -2.92
C HIS A 5 17.14 -1.95 -3.79
N TYR A 6 16.47 -0.93 -3.25
CA TYR A 6 15.62 -0.03 -4.06
C TYR A 6 16.37 0.58 -5.24
N LYS A 7 17.70 0.69 -5.18
CA LYS A 7 18.53 1.22 -6.27
C LYS A 7 18.36 0.48 -7.60
N LEU A 8 17.93 -0.79 -7.57
CA LEU A 8 17.62 -1.56 -8.79
C LEU A 8 16.40 -1.00 -9.54
N PHE A 9 15.50 -0.29 -8.84
CA PHE A 9 14.27 0.27 -9.36
C PHE A 9 14.25 1.79 -9.28
N ALA A 10 15.37 2.39 -8.82
CA ALA A 10 15.49 3.81 -8.55
C ALA A 10 15.34 4.66 -9.81
N ARG A 11 14.83 5.87 -9.63
CA ARG A 11 14.88 6.91 -10.66
C ARG A 11 16.28 7.51 -10.67
N GLU A 12 17.07 7.17 -11.69
CA GLU A 12 18.47 7.63 -11.82
C GLU A 12 18.60 8.94 -12.59
N ASP A 13 17.75 9.16 -13.60
CA ASP A 13 17.77 10.36 -14.43
C ASP A 13 17.42 11.63 -13.62
N GLU A 14 18.31 12.59 -13.62
CA GLU A 14 18.18 13.84 -12.86
C GLU A 14 16.97 14.69 -13.31
N LYS A 15 16.67 14.71 -14.60
CA LYS A 15 15.49 15.42 -15.10
C LYS A 15 14.19 14.78 -14.64
N ALA A 16 14.18 13.42 -14.58
CA ALA A 16 13.05 12.67 -14.06
C ALA A 16 12.87 12.88 -12.55
N ARG A 17 13.96 12.98 -11.77
CA ARG A 17 13.92 13.34 -10.34
C ARG A 17 13.33 14.73 -10.14
N GLN A 18 13.84 15.73 -10.85
CA GLN A 18 13.32 17.12 -10.79
C GLN A 18 11.87 17.22 -11.23
N ARG A 19 11.45 16.43 -12.23
CA ARG A 19 10.04 16.36 -12.63
C ARG A 19 9.19 15.80 -11.48
N PHE A 20 9.59 14.68 -10.90
CA PHE A 20 8.90 14.07 -9.77
C PHE A 20 8.72 15.05 -8.61
N GLU A 21 9.78 15.77 -8.23
CA GLU A 21 9.73 16.77 -7.15
C GLU A 21 8.72 17.90 -7.43
N ARG A 22 8.68 18.40 -8.66
CA ARG A 22 7.67 19.40 -9.06
C ARG A 22 6.26 18.82 -9.04
N ASP A 23 6.11 17.61 -9.54
CA ASP A 23 4.80 17.00 -9.70
C ASP A 23 4.18 16.60 -8.35
N ILE A 24 4.98 16.06 -7.40
CA ILE A 24 4.50 15.76 -6.06
C ILE A 24 4.05 17.02 -5.31
N VAL A 25 4.78 18.12 -5.41
CA VAL A 25 4.38 19.40 -4.80
C VAL A 25 3.09 19.95 -5.44
N ARG A 26 2.94 19.84 -6.76
CA ARG A 26 1.73 20.23 -7.47
C ARG A 26 0.52 19.39 -7.05
N MET A 27 0.70 18.07 -6.98
CA MET A 27 -0.33 17.14 -6.52
C MET A 27 -0.80 17.49 -5.10
N ILE A 28 0.14 17.69 -4.17
CA ILE A 28 -0.17 18.05 -2.79
C ILE A 28 -0.97 19.36 -2.75
N ARG A 29 -0.53 20.40 -3.47
CA ARG A 29 -1.24 21.69 -3.52
C ARG A 29 -2.63 21.58 -4.11
N GLN A 30 -2.79 20.79 -5.16
CA GLN A 30 -4.09 20.56 -5.81
C GLN A 30 -5.07 19.84 -4.87
N LEU A 31 -4.57 18.87 -4.10
CA LEU A 31 -5.37 18.01 -3.22
C LEU A 31 -5.40 18.48 -1.76
N TYR A 32 -4.76 19.61 -1.45
CA TYR A 32 -4.58 20.09 -0.07
C TYR A 32 -5.91 20.19 0.70
N ASN A 33 -6.97 20.66 0.04
CA ASN A 33 -8.31 20.83 0.65
C ASN A 33 -9.15 19.55 0.63
N CYS A 34 -8.61 18.39 0.24
CA CYS A 34 -9.32 17.13 0.28
C CYS A 34 -9.21 16.50 1.69
N PRO A 35 -10.28 16.56 2.52
CA PRO A 35 -10.21 16.10 3.92
C PRO A 35 -10.08 14.57 4.04
N CYS A 36 -10.38 13.82 2.98
CA CYS A 36 -10.25 12.36 2.95
C CYS A 36 -8.80 11.87 2.84
N ILE A 37 -7.84 12.76 2.52
CA ILE A 37 -6.43 12.37 2.48
C ILE A 37 -5.89 12.42 3.92
N GLY A 38 -5.51 11.25 4.43
CA GLY A 38 -4.95 11.11 5.78
C GLY A 38 -3.43 11.02 5.83
N LEU A 39 -2.79 10.66 4.70
CA LEU A 39 -1.35 10.35 4.64
C LEU A 39 -0.81 10.61 3.25
N TRP A 40 0.40 11.14 3.12
CA TRP A 40 1.13 11.23 1.86
C TRP A 40 2.14 10.08 1.73
N VAL A 41 2.15 9.44 0.55
CA VAL A 41 3.04 8.31 0.25
C VAL A 41 3.83 8.60 -1.01
N PRO A 42 5.05 9.15 -0.93
CA PRO A 42 5.86 9.51 -2.10
C PRO A 42 6.40 8.31 -2.86
N PHE A 43 6.70 7.20 -2.20
CA PHE A 43 7.25 6.00 -2.85
C PHE A 43 6.53 4.75 -2.39
N ASN A 44 6.26 3.86 -3.34
CA ASN A 44 5.67 2.55 -3.13
C ASN A 44 6.63 1.47 -3.62
N GLU A 45 6.95 0.49 -2.76
CA GLU A 45 7.71 -0.73 -3.07
C GLU A 45 9.06 -0.50 -3.78
N GLY A 46 9.66 0.66 -3.58
CA GLY A 46 10.96 1.01 -4.17
C GLY A 46 10.89 1.51 -5.62
N TRP A 47 9.72 1.45 -6.27
CA TRP A 47 9.57 1.89 -7.65
C TRP A 47 9.87 3.38 -7.81
N GLY A 48 10.94 3.67 -8.55
CA GLY A 48 11.41 5.04 -8.76
C GLY A 48 11.88 5.76 -7.50
N GLN A 49 12.12 5.05 -6.40
CA GLN A 49 12.56 5.62 -5.12
C GLN A 49 13.95 6.24 -5.25
N PHE A 50 14.12 7.43 -4.72
CA PHE A 50 15.39 8.14 -4.61
C PHE A 50 15.33 9.14 -3.46
N ASP A 51 16.43 9.37 -2.77
CA ASP A 51 16.60 10.37 -1.70
C ASP A 51 15.36 10.50 -0.80
N ALA A 52 14.80 9.36 -0.33
CA ALA A 52 13.48 9.31 0.30
C ALA A 52 13.34 10.26 1.49
N LEU A 53 14.39 10.45 2.29
CA LEU A 53 14.38 11.39 3.42
C LEU A 53 14.24 12.84 2.93
N ARG A 54 14.98 13.24 1.91
CA ARG A 54 14.89 14.58 1.31
C ARG A 54 13.53 14.82 0.65
N ILE A 55 12.98 13.81 -0.02
CA ILE A 55 11.63 13.90 -0.59
C ILE A 55 10.57 14.04 0.51
N THR A 56 10.73 13.33 1.63
CA THR A 56 9.87 13.51 2.82
C THR A 56 9.87 14.96 3.30
N ASP A 57 11.02 15.61 3.36
CA ASP A 57 11.12 17.01 3.75
C ASP A 57 10.42 17.95 2.75
N ILE A 58 10.49 17.65 1.46
CA ILE A 58 9.75 18.40 0.43
C ILE A 58 8.25 18.25 0.62
N VAL A 59 7.76 17.03 0.89
CA VAL A 59 6.35 16.75 1.15
C VAL A 59 5.87 17.49 2.40
N ARG A 60 6.61 17.40 3.51
CA ARG A 60 6.29 18.09 4.77
C ARG A 60 6.26 19.62 4.64
N LYS A 61 7.14 20.19 3.80
CA LYS A 61 7.11 21.64 3.50
C LYS A 61 5.90 22.03 2.66
N ALA A 62 5.44 21.14 1.77
CA ALA A 62 4.26 21.38 0.95
C ALA A 62 2.95 21.20 1.75
N ASP A 63 2.92 20.25 2.69
CA ASP A 63 1.82 20.02 3.63
C ASP A 63 2.34 19.60 5.01
N PRO A 64 2.42 20.53 5.96
CA PRO A 64 2.86 20.23 7.33
C PRO A 64 1.75 19.62 8.21
N THR A 65 0.55 19.43 7.68
CA THR A 65 -0.63 19.01 8.47
C THR A 65 -0.89 17.51 8.43
N ARG A 66 -0.30 16.80 7.46
CA ARG A 66 -0.51 15.37 7.26
C ARG A 66 0.79 14.58 7.44
N PRO A 67 0.72 13.39 8.02
CA PRO A 67 1.87 12.50 8.14
C PRO A 67 2.34 12.00 6.76
N VAL A 68 3.58 11.50 6.73
CA VAL A 68 4.23 10.98 5.52
C VAL A 68 4.72 9.56 5.76
N ASP A 69 4.29 8.64 4.90
CA ASP A 69 4.91 7.32 4.72
C ASP A 69 5.95 7.40 3.62
N HIS A 70 7.21 7.57 3.97
CA HIS A 70 8.27 7.93 3.03
C HIS A 70 8.60 6.86 1.99
N ALA A 71 8.39 5.57 2.33
CA ALA A 71 8.70 4.42 1.49
C ALA A 71 7.77 3.27 1.88
N SER A 72 6.56 3.23 1.29
CA SER A 72 5.53 2.27 1.65
C SER A 72 5.94 0.85 1.30
N GLY A 73 5.82 -0.03 2.27
CA GLY A 73 5.98 -1.48 2.15
C GLY A 73 7.40 -1.99 2.19
N TRP A 74 8.31 -1.45 1.35
CA TRP A 74 9.66 -1.95 1.20
C TRP A 74 10.70 -0.84 1.30
N PHE A 75 11.96 -1.22 1.54
CA PHE A 75 13.12 -0.33 1.48
C PHE A 75 13.03 0.90 2.37
N ASP A 76 12.54 0.71 3.59
CA ASP A 76 12.51 1.74 4.62
C ASP A 76 13.91 2.36 4.81
N GLN A 77 13.97 3.69 4.79
CA GLN A 77 15.20 4.48 4.99
C GLN A 77 15.23 5.15 6.36
N GLY A 78 14.39 4.70 7.29
CA GLY A 78 14.33 5.23 8.65
C GLY A 78 13.68 6.62 8.79
N GLY A 79 12.93 7.05 7.79
CA GLY A 79 12.26 8.35 7.78
C GLY A 79 10.73 8.25 7.88
N GLY A 80 10.07 9.36 7.58
CA GLY A 80 8.62 9.46 7.66
C GLY A 80 8.08 9.45 9.08
N ASP A 81 6.77 9.33 9.18
CA ASP A 81 6.04 9.33 10.45
C ASP A 81 5.55 7.93 10.82
N VAL A 82 5.54 7.02 9.86
CA VAL A 82 5.12 5.63 10.04
C VAL A 82 6.19 4.65 9.61
N ARG A 83 6.20 3.49 10.24
CA ARG A 83 6.88 2.28 9.78
C ARG A 83 5.83 1.43 9.06
N SER A 84 5.88 1.37 7.74
CA SER A 84 4.92 0.64 6.95
C SER A 84 5.51 -0.65 6.36
N VAL A 85 4.65 -1.65 6.17
CA VAL A 85 5.01 -2.93 5.53
C VAL A 85 3.90 -3.39 4.58
N HIS A 86 4.29 -4.08 3.50
CA HIS A 86 3.40 -4.87 2.65
C HIS A 86 3.57 -6.34 2.98
N ASN A 87 2.47 -7.04 3.20
CA ASN A 87 2.53 -8.46 3.56
C ASN A 87 1.34 -9.25 3.01
N TYR A 88 1.58 -9.97 1.92
CA TYR A 88 0.58 -10.83 1.27
C TYR A 88 0.78 -12.33 1.53
N PHE A 89 2.00 -12.75 1.88
CA PHE A 89 2.40 -14.17 1.85
C PHE A 89 2.83 -14.73 3.21
N ARG A 90 2.97 -13.89 4.23
CA ARG A 90 3.48 -14.29 5.54
C ARG A 90 2.46 -13.99 6.63
N PRO A 91 2.53 -14.66 7.78
CA PRO A 91 1.73 -14.29 8.94
C PRO A 91 1.90 -12.79 9.26
N LEU A 92 0.79 -12.10 9.43
CA LEU A 92 0.78 -10.70 9.83
C LEU A 92 1.30 -10.57 11.26
N LYS A 93 2.16 -9.60 11.50
CA LYS A 93 2.74 -9.32 12.81
C LYS A 93 3.13 -7.85 12.92
N VAL A 94 3.15 -7.32 14.14
CA VAL A 94 3.69 -5.99 14.43
C VAL A 94 5.21 -6.10 14.63
N GLU A 95 5.94 -5.16 14.04
CA GLU A 95 7.36 -4.97 14.27
C GLU A 95 7.58 -3.74 15.15
N LYS A 96 8.48 -3.84 16.13
CA LYS A 96 8.78 -2.71 17.02
C LYS A 96 9.55 -1.63 16.26
N ASP A 97 9.06 -0.40 16.35
CA ASP A 97 9.69 0.81 15.79
C ASP A 97 9.35 2.00 16.72
N ASN A 98 10.08 3.11 16.57
CA ASN A 98 9.75 4.36 17.27
C ASN A 98 8.64 5.15 16.57
N ARG A 99 8.28 4.78 15.36
CA ARG A 99 7.18 5.32 14.55
C ARG A 99 5.92 4.46 14.72
N ALA A 100 4.77 5.00 14.35
CA ALA A 100 3.54 4.22 14.28
C ALA A 100 3.69 3.08 13.27
N PHE A 101 3.38 1.83 13.69
CA PHE A 101 3.48 0.68 12.81
C PHE A 101 2.19 0.52 11.98
N VAL A 102 2.35 0.38 10.68
CA VAL A 102 1.26 0.29 9.71
C VAL A 102 1.48 -0.91 8.78
N ILE A 103 0.45 -1.70 8.54
CA ILE A 103 0.42 -2.65 7.44
C ILE A 103 -0.27 -1.94 6.27
N SER A 104 0.53 -1.26 5.44
CA SER A 104 0.03 -0.39 4.38
C SER A 104 -0.55 -1.15 3.18
N GLU A 105 -0.25 -2.45 3.06
CA GLU A 105 -0.93 -3.37 2.16
C GLU A 105 -0.93 -4.78 2.75
N TYR A 106 -2.10 -5.42 2.73
CA TYR A 106 -2.27 -6.84 3.02
C TYR A 106 -3.51 -7.38 2.31
N GLY A 107 -3.65 -8.69 2.24
CA GLY A 107 -4.75 -9.33 1.53
C GLY A 107 -4.21 -10.48 0.69
N GLY A 108 -4.34 -10.36 -0.64
CA GLY A 108 -3.86 -11.39 -1.55
C GLY A 108 -4.70 -12.67 -1.46
N ILE A 109 -6.00 -12.54 -1.23
CA ILE A 109 -6.97 -13.63 -1.32
C ILE A 109 -7.68 -13.46 -2.65
N ASN A 110 -7.32 -14.27 -3.64
CA ASN A 110 -7.96 -14.25 -4.94
C ASN A 110 -9.27 -15.04 -4.92
N CYS A 111 -10.28 -14.47 -5.55
CA CYS A 111 -11.53 -15.14 -5.88
C CYS A 111 -11.99 -14.65 -7.25
N GLN A 112 -11.70 -15.41 -8.29
CA GLN A 112 -12.12 -15.07 -9.66
C GLN A 112 -13.57 -15.45 -9.89
N ILE A 113 -14.38 -14.49 -10.35
CA ILE A 113 -15.73 -14.73 -10.87
C ILE A 113 -15.66 -14.48 -12.39
N PRO A 114 -15.63 -15.55 -13.23
CA PRO A 114 -15.28 -15.41 -14.64
C PRO A 114 -16.13 -14.43 -15.44
N GLU A 115 -17.44 -14.38 -15.20
CA GLU A 115 -18.38 -13.49 -15.90
C GLU A 115 -18.19 -12.02 -15.55
N HIS A 116 -17.43 -11.73 -14.48
CA HIS A 116 -17.20 -10.41 -13.93
C HIS A 116 -15.71 -10.03 -13.86
N SER A 117 -14.83 -10.87 -14.41
CA SER A 117 -13.38 -10.65 -14.44
C SER A 117 -12.94 -10.05 -15.77
N MET A 118 -11.92 -9.20 -15.74
CA MET A 118 -11.33 -8.61 -16.95
C MET A 118 -10.44 -9.62 -17.69
N SER A 119 -9.74 -10.48 -16.95
CA SER A 119 -8.78 -11.45 -17.47
C SER A 119 -9.16 -12.87 -17.07
N SER A 120 -8.76 -13.85 -17.88
CA SER A 120 -8.77 -15.26 -17.48
C SER A 120 -7.53 -15.65 -16.67
N GLU A 121 -6.48 -14.84 -16.73
CA GLU A 121 -5.28 -15.00 -15.90
C GLU A 121 -5.52 -14.43 -14.51
N VAL A 122 -4.87 -15.03 -13.51
CA VAL A 122 -4.99 -14.62 -12.11
C VAL A 122 -3.60 -14.44 -11.52
N TYR A 123 -3.35 -13.32 -10.88
CA TYR A 123 -2.10 -13.04 -10.19
C TYR A 123 -1.81 -14.06 -9.09
N GLY A 124 -0.55 -14.33 -8.82
CA GLY A 124 -0.05 -15.43 -7.99
C GLY A 124 -0.33 -15.36 -6.48
N TYR A 125 -1.43 -14.75 -6.05
CA TYR A 125 -1.89 -14.77 -4.66
C TYR A 125 -2.60 -16.09 -4.30
N HIS A 126 -3.05 -16.24 -3.05
CA HIS A 126 -3.79 -17.40 -2.58
C HIS A 126 -5.16 -17.49 -3.23
N GLN A 127 -5.45 -18.64 -3.89
CA GLN A 127 -6.73 -18.85 -4.58
C GLN A 127 -7.78 -19.39 -3.62
N THR A 128 -9.00 -18.86 -3.70
CA THR A 128 -10.19 -19.35 -3.00
C THR A 128 -11.37 -19.46 -3.96
N SER A 129 -12.36 -20.25 -3.59
CA SER A 129 -13.68 -20.26 -4.23
C SER A 129 -14.54 -19.10 -3.71
N GLU A 130 -15.67 -18.84 -4.39
CA GLU A 130 -16.67 -17.87 -3.94
C GLU A 130 -17.26 -18.22 -2.57
N GLU A 131 -17.38 -19.51 -2.28
CA GLU A 131 -17.89 -20.01 -0.99
C GLU A 131 -16.89 -19.81 0.16
N GLU A 132 -15.59 -19.92 -0.13
CA GLU A 132 -14.51 -19.82 0.85
C GLU A 132 -14.09 -18.38 1.14
N PHE A 133 -14.19 -17.48 0.15
CA PHE A 133 -13.67 -16.12 0.23
C PHE A 133 -14.20 -15.33 1.44
N PRO A 134 -15.51 -15.31 1.75
CA PRO A 134 -16.02 -14.58 2.91
C PRO A 134 -15.43 -15.05 4.24
N GLY A 135 -15.22 -16.37 4.38
CA GLY A 135 -14.59 -16.96 5.55
C GLY A 135 -13.13 -16.55 5.68
N ALA A 136 -12.35 -16.70 4.61
CA ALA A 136 -10.94 -16.33 4.56
C ALA A 136 -10.72 -14.82 4.84
N PHE A 137 -11.55 -13.96 4.24
CA PHE A 137 -11.54 -12.53 4.52
C PHE A 137 -11.85 -12.21 5.97
N THR A 138 -12.90 -12.83 6.54
CA THR A 138 -13.31 -12.65 7.95
C THR A 138 -12.17 -13.02 8.90
N ASP A 139 -11.51 -14.15 8.68
CA ASP A 139 -10.43 -14.63 9.55
C ASP A 139 -9.17 -13.73 9.44
N MET A 140 -8.90 -13.23 8.26
CA MET A 140 -7.85 -12.22 8.06
C MET A 140 -8.17 -10.92 8.81
N MET A 141 -9.41 -10.43 8.77
CA MET A 141 -9.84 -9.24 9.52
C MET A 141 -9.74 -9.45 11.03
N LYS A 142 -10.10 -10.64 11.56
CA LYS A 142 -9.90 -10.97 12.98
C LYS A 142 -8.42 -10.96 13.37
N THR A 143 -7.55 -11.49 12.50
CA THR A 143 -6.10 -11.46 12.70
C THR A 143 -5.60 -10.02 12.82
N VAL A 144 -5.96 -9.15 11.87
CA VAL A 144 -5.58 -7.73 11.89
C VAL A 144 -6.11 -7.04 13.15
N GLN A 145 -7.36 -7.30 13.53
CA GLN A 145 -7.96 -6.74 14.76
C GLN A 145 -7.18 -7.17 16.01
N GLY A 146 -6.73 -8.43 16.07
CA GLY A 146 -5.90 -8.91 17.17
C GLY A 146 -4.57 -8.18 17.32
N LEU A 147 -3.97 -7.74 16.20
CA LEU A 147 -2.70 -7.01 16.20
C LEU A 147 -2.79 -5.58 16.77
N VAL A 148 -3.97 -5.03 16.94
CA VAL A 148 -4.15 -3.70 17.55
C VAL A 148 -3.60 -3.68 18.98
N SER A 149 -3.80 -4.76 19.74
CA SER A 149 -3.22 -4.89 21.09
C SER A 149 -1.68 -4.97 21.09
N ASP A 150 -1.09 -5.39 19.98
CA ASP A 150 0.36 -5.50 19.80
C ASP A 150 0.99 -4.19 19.28
N GLY A 151 0.16 -3.18 18.98
CA GLY A 151 0.60 -1.86 18.54
C GLY A 151 0.40 -1.56 17.06
N LEU A 152 -0.44 -2.33 16.35
CA LEU A 152 -0.84 -1.97 14.98
C LEU A 152 -1.68 -0.68 14.99
N CYS A 153 -1.22 0.35 14.27
CA CYS A 153 -1.88 1.66 14.23
C CYS A 153 -2.84 1.82 13.05
N ALA A 154 -2.55 1.17 11.92
CA ALA A 154 -3.41 1.16 10.75
C ALA A 154 -3.13 -0.05 9.87
N ALA A 155 -4.12 -0.44 9.06
CA ALA A 155 -3.99 -1.49 8.06
C ALA A 155 -4.85 -1.14 6.84
N VAL A 156 -4.33 -1.42 5.63
CA VAL A 156 -5.04 -1.19 4.36
C VAL A 156 -5.17 -2.50 3.62
N TYR A 157 -6.42 -2.96 3.49
CA TYR A 157 -6.72 -4.16 2.71
C TYR A 157 -6.59 -3.88 1.21
N THR A 158 -5.89 -4.71 0.51
CA THR A 158 -5.76 -4.69 -0.94
C THR A 158 -6.60 -5.83 -1.52
N GLN A 159 -7.81 -5.53 -2.14
CA GLN A 159 -8.24 -4.16 -2.49
C GLN A 159 -9.78 -4.04 -2.53
N VAL A 160 -10.30 -2.87 -2.89
CA VAL A 160 -11.75 -2.66 -2.95
C VAL A 160 -12.40 -3.38 -4.13
N SER A 161 -11.80 -3.32 -5.32
CA SER A 161 -12.31 -4.01 -6.51
C SER A 161 -11.16 -4.64 -7.28
N ASP A 162 -11.44 -5.73 -7.97
CA ASP A 162 -10.49 -6.36 -8.87
C ASP A 162 -9.93 -5.38 -9.90
N ILE A 163 -8.70 -5.62 -10.33
CA ILE A 163 -8.04 -4.89 -11.40
C ILE A 163 -7.19 -5.85 -12.22
N GLU A 164 -7.42 -5.87 -13.53
CA GLU A 164 -6.69 -6.75 -14.47
C GLU A 164 -6.71 -8.21 -14.00
N GLU A 165 -5.56 -8.84 -13.78
CA GLU A 165 -5.41 -10.20 -13.26
C GLU A 165 -5.44 -10.32 -11.73
N GLU A 166 -5.47 -9.21 -11.00
CA GLU A 166 -5.62 -9.21 -9.55
C GLU A 166 -7.08 -9.33 -9.14
N THR A 167 -7.49 -10.55 -8.76
CA THR A 167 -8.85 -10.89 -8.38
C THR A 167 -9.06 -10.95 -6.85
N ASN A 168 -8.31 -10.15 -6.12
CA ASN A 168 -8.31 -10.06 -4.65
C ASN A 168 -9.19 -8.92 -4.09
N GLY A 169 -9.98 -8.28 -4.95
CA GLY A 169 -10.94 -7.25 -4.55
C GLY A 169 -12.13 -7.80 -3.76
N LEU A 170 -12.77 -6.94 -2.97
CA LEU A 170 -14.06 -7.21 -2.32
C LEU A 170 -15.22 -7.15 -3.31
N LEU A 171 -14.99 -6.47 -4.44
CA LEU A 171 -15.90 -6.36 -5.58
C LEU A 171 -15.20 -6.89 -6.82
N THR A 172 -15.98 -7.38 -7.75
CA THR A 172 -15.48 -7.76 -9.08
C THR A 172 -14.99 -6.53 -9.88
N TYR A 173 -14.26 -6.78 -10.98
CA TYR A 173 -13.72 -5.73 -11.85
C TYR A 173 -14.81 -4.74 -12.34
N ASP A 174 -15.96 -5.23 -12.77
CA ASP A 174 -17.10 -4.44 -13.21
C ASP A 174 -17.98 -3.94 -12.03
N ARG A 175 -17.64 -4.26 -10.78
CA ARG A 175 -18.32 -3.92 -9.52
C ARG A 175 -19.76 -4.42 -9.43
N LYS A 176 -20.16 -5.40 -10.22
CA LYS A 176 -21.52 -5.95 -10.21
C LYS A 176 -21.71 -7.06 -9.17
N ALA A 177 -20.64 -7.79 -8.84
CA ALA A 177 -20.70 -8.82 -7.81
C ALA A 177 -19.86 -8.41 -6.58
N ARG A 178 -20.38 -8.73 -5.41
CA ARG A 178 -19.73 -8.56 -4.12
C ARG A 178 -19.26 -9.91 -3.63
N LYS A 179 -18.00 -10.02 -3.16
CA LYS A 179 -17.38 -11.27 -2.72
C LYS A 179 -17.38 -11.44 -1.18
N ALA A 180 -17.52 -10.35 -0.41
CA ALA A 180 -17.54 -10.36 1.04
C ALA A 180 -18.68 -9.49 1.63
#